data_95a8939ddc3741ba16057feefc3ece30
#
_entry.id   95a8939ddc3741ba16057feefc3ece30
#
_cell.length_a   1.000
_cell.length_b   1.000
_cell.length_c   1.000
_cell.angle_alpha   90.00
_cell.angle_beta   90.00
_cell.angle_gamma   90.00
#
_symmetry.space_group_name_H-M   'P 1'
#
loop_
_entity.id
_entity.type
_entity.pdbx_description
1 polymer ?
#
loop_
_entity_poly.entity_id
_entity_poly.type
_entity_poly.pdbx_seq_one_letter_code
_entity_poly.pdbx_strand_id
1 'polypeptide(L)'
;LETVKDTINFVTPIQSDEVLPSVGDSFIYKCKVQLNNFSELKPLISTVDTIDDVIVINGSQDFEMIKDVGSVLDIAKRYNVREVKGTHAIGHTRFSTESGVDRYHAHPFETYIVKDVSVVHNGQITNYWNIRDPLERKGHVFETFNDTECLVHYIADKLDTGYSLEEALEQSVEDMDGPFSYIIGTPNGIGIAKD
;
A
#
# COMPACT_ATOMS: atom_id res chain seq x y z
N LEU A 1 13.25 -0.04 -18.25
CA LEU A 1 13.94 0.52 -17.08
C LEU A 1 14.45 1.94 -17.35
N GLU A 2 15.14 2.19 -18.46
CA GLU A 2 15.63 3.55 -18.82
C GLU A 2 14.48 4.55 -18.85
N THR A 3 13.38 4.22 -19.53
CA THR A 3 12.19 5.07 -19.58
C THR A 3 11.67 5.44 -18.19
N VAL A 4 11.64 4.48 -17.26
CA VAL A 4 11.21 4.72 -15.87
C VAL A 4 12.15 5.70 -15.17
N LYS A 5 13.46 5.51 -15.30
CA LYS A 5 14.47 6.40 -14.72
C LYS A 5 14.38 7.81 -15.29
N ASP A 6 14.24 7.93 -16.60
CA ASP A 6 14.11 9.23 -17.28
C ASP A 6 12.84 9.96 -16.83
N THR A 7 11.72 9.24 -16.72
CA THR A 7 10.45 9.79 -16.26
C THR A 7 10.56 10.31 -14.82
N ILE A 8 11.16 9.52 -13.93
CA ILE A 8 11.36 9.93 -12.53
C ILE A 8 12.30 11.14 -12.47
N ASN A 9 13.45 11.08 -13.15
CA ASN A 9 14.44 12.17 -13.15
C ASN A 9 13.92 13.47 -13.78
N PHE A 10 12.92 13.39 -14.65
CA PHE A 10 12.26 14.58 -15.19
C PHE A 10 11.45 15.32 -14.13
N VAL A 11 10.88 14.59 -13.16
CA VAL A 11 10.08 15.17 -12.07
C VAL A 11 10.96 15.50 -10.87
N THR A 12 11.83 14.56 -10.46
CA THR A 12 12.70 14.72 -9.30
C THR A 12 13.94 13.85 -9.43
N PRO A 13 15.11 14.29 -8.91
CA PRO A 13 16.33 13.54 -9.04
C PRO A 13 16.29 12.23 -8.22
N ILE A 14 16.72 11.16 -8.84
CA ILE A 14 16.94 9.87 -8.15
C ILE A 14 18.23 9.99 -7.33
N GLN A 15 18.13 9.79 -6.01
CA GLN A 15 19.26 9.84 -5.09
C GLN A 15 20.03 8.50 -5.04
N SER A 16 19.29 7.41 -5.07
CA SER A 16 19.83 6.04 -5.13
C SER A 16 18.81 5.11 -5.71
N ASP A 17 19.27 4.04 -6.35
CA ASP A 17 18.39 3.03 -6.93
C ASP A 17 19.02 1.64 -6.89
N GLU A 18 18.16 0.63 -6.96
CA GLU A 18 18.53 -0.77 -7.06
C GLU A 18 17.52 -1.55 -7.91
N VAL A 19 17.98 -2.61 -8.55
CA VAL A 19 17.13 -3.56 -9.27
C VAL A 19 17.16 -4.89 -8.53
N LEU A 20 16.00 -5.35 -8.10
CA LEU A 20 15.83 -6.59 -7.38
C LEU A 20 15.22 -7.65 -8.30
N PRO A 21 15.69 -8.92 -8.22
CA PRO A 21 15.11 -10.00 -8.99
C PRO A 21 13.67 -10.28 -8.51
N SER A 22 12.82 -10.64 -9.46
CA SER A 22 11.46 -11.04 -9.18
C SER A 22 11.13 -12.39 -9.84
N VAL A 23 9.86 -12.79 -9.82
CA VAL A 23 9.41 -14.05 -10.43
C VAL A 23 9.30 -13.90 -11.95
N GLY A 24 9.77 -14.89 -12.70
CA GLY A 24 9.76 -14.89 -14.17
C GLY A 24 10.71 -13.84 -14.74
N ASP A 25 10.33 -13.22 -15.84
CA ASP A 25 11.12 -12.21 -16.55
C ASP A 25 10.95 -10.79 -15.98
N SER A 26 10.20 -10.65 -14.88
CA SER A 26 9.99 -9.36 -14.23
C SER A 26 11.10 -9.03 -13.23
N PHE A 27 11.24 -7.74 -12.92
CA PHE A 27 12.14 -7.25 -11.88
C PHE A 27 11.43 -6.16 -11.06
N ILE A 28 11.95 -5.88 -9.88
CA ILE A 28 11.51 -4.73 -9.07
C ILE A 28 12.59 -3.67 -9.15
N TYR A 29 12.18 -2.47 -9.54
CA TYR A 29 13.02 -1.29 -9.48
C TYR A 29 12.66 -0.49 -8.22
N LYS A 30 13.61 -0.30 -7.34
CA LYS A 30 13.47 0.48 -6.11
C LYS A 30 14.37 1.71 -6.22
N CYS A 31 13.81 2.88 -5.93
CA CYS A 31 14.59 4.11 -5.94
C CYS A 31 14.21 5.01 -4.76
N LYS A 32 15.15 5.84 -4.35
CA LYS A 32 14.92 6.96 -3.44
C LYS A 32 14.94 8.26 -4.21
N VAL A 33 13.92 9.07 -4.01
CA VAL A 33 13.77 10.38 -4.61
C VAL A 33 13.66 11.45 -3.54
N GLN A 34 13.93 12.69 -3.88
CA GLN A 34 13.77 13.81 -2.99
C GLN A 34 12.56 14.64 -3.42
N LEU A 35 11.51 14.64 -2.62
CA LEU A 35 10.35 15.49 -2.80
C LEU A 35 10.40 16.66 -1.81
N ASN A 36 9.84 17.81 -2.18
CA ASN A 36 9.75 18.95 -1.27
C ASN A 36 8.67 18.73 -0.21
N ASN A 37 7.63 18.00 -0.58
CA ASN A 37 6.56 17.60 0.32
C ASN A 37 5.92 16.28 -0.15
N PHE A 38 5.23 15.60 0.75
CA PHE A 38 4.63 14.29 0.48
C PHE A 38 3.53 14.34 -0.59
N SER A 39 2.86 15.46 -0.78
CA SER A 39 1.80 15.61 -1.78
C SER A 39 2.31 15.51 -3.23
N GLU A 40 3.63 15.64 -3.46
CA GLU A 40 4.25 15.44 -4.78
C GLU A 40 4.38 13.95 -5.15
N LEU A 41 4.24 13.05 -4.19
CA LEU A 41 4.37 11.61 -4.41
C LEU A 41 3.28 11.08 -5.35
N LYS A 42 2.02 11.46 -5.12
CA LYS A 42 0.88 10.99 -5.94
C LYS A 42 1.01 11.38 -7.42
N PRO A 43 1.31 12.64 -7.79
CA PRO A 43 1.57 13.00 -9.18
C PRO A 43 2.74 12.23 -9.80
N LEU A 44 3.82 12.00 -9.05
CA LEU A 44 4.96 11.22 -9.52
C LEU A 44 4.55 9.78 -9.84
N ILE A 45 3.86 9.11 -8.91
CA ILE A 45 3.37 7.74 -9.10
C ILE A 45 2.44 7.67 -10.31
N SER A 46 1.45 8.58 -10.40
CA SER A 46 0.52 8.62 -11.53
C SER A 46 1.25 8.80 -12.86
N THR A 47 2.36 9.52 -12.89
CA THR A 47 3.16 9.69 -14.10
C THR A 47 3.91 8.40 -14.45
N VAL A 48 4.46 7.70 -13.48
CA VAL A 48 5.17 6.42 -13.69
C VAL A 48 4.21 5.32 -14.13
N ASP A 49 3.00 5.27 -13.58
CA ASP A 49 1.95 4.31 -13.92
C ASP A 49 1.44 4.45 -15.37
N THR A 50 1.74 5.56 -16.05
CA THR A 50 1.42 5.69 -17.48
C THR A 50 2.37 4.92 -18.41
N ILE A 51 3.46 4.38 -17.88
CA ILE A 51 4.45 3.64 -18.66
C ILE A 51 3.97 2.20 -18.85
N ASP A 52 3.90 1.76 -20.08
CA ASP A 52 3.50 0.37 -20.41
C ASP A 52 4.37 -0.66 -19.67
N ASP A 53 3.74 -1.72 -19.19
CA ASP A 53 4.38 -2.82 -18.44
C ASP A 53 5.04 -2.40 -17.10
N VAL A 54 4.73 -1.22 -16.59
CA VAL A 54 5.16 -0.74 -15.28
C VAL A 54 3.99 -0.71 -14.30
N ILE A 55 4.21 -1.17 -13.09
CA ILE A 55 3.26 -1.13 -11.99
C ILE A 55 3.98 -0.56 -10.78
N VAL A 56 3.48 0.52 -10.20
CA VAL A 56 3.99 1.03 -8.93
C VAL A 56 3.40 0.20 -7.79
N ILE A 57 4.27 -0.43 -7.01
CA ILE A 57 3.86 -1.31 -5.91
C ILE A 57 3.73 -0.52 -4.61
N ASN A 58 4.60 0.48 -4.42
CA ASN A 58 4.69 1.23 -3.19
C ASN A 58 5.34 2.59 -3.42
N GLY A 59 4.84 3.60 -2.71
CA GLY A 59 5.47 4.89 -2.58
C GLY A 59 5.30 5.41 -1.15
N SER A 60 6.38 5.45 -0.38
CA SER A 60 6.34 5.83 1.03
C SER A 60 7.58 6.60 1.46
N GLN A 61 7.49 7.27 2.61
CA GLN A 61 8.61 7.97 3.24
C GLN A 61 9.28 7.10 4.30
N ASP A 62 8.50 6.44 5.13
CA ASP A 62 8.94 5.78 6.36
C ASP A 62 8.72 4.24 6.33
N PHE A 63 8.06 3.71 5.30
CA PHE A 63 7.81 2.28 5.14
C PHE A 63 8.70 1.65 4.08
N GLU A 64 9.04 0.41 4.32
CA GLU A 64 9.52 -0.50 3.28
C GLU A 64 8.49 -1.59 3.08
N MET A 65 7.94 -1.69 1.87
CA MET A 65 6.95 -2.69 1.51
C MET A 65 7.58 -3.77 0.63
N ILE A 66 7.32 -5.02 0.98
CA ILE A 66 7.73 -6.19 0.21
C ILE A 66 6.47 -7.00 -0.10
N LYS A 67 6.10 -7.05 -1.37
CA LYS A 67 4.96 -7.83 -1.88
C LYS A 67 5.46 -8.73 -3.01
N ASP A 68 5.20 -10.02 -2.90
CA ASP A 68 5.49 -10.94 -4.01
C ASP A 68 4.65 -12.23 -3.92
N VAL A 69 4.63 -12.98 -5.02
CA VAL A 69 3.98 -14.28 -5.12
C VAL A 69 5.03 -15.37 -4.89
N GLY A 70 4.69 -16.35 -4.05
CA GLY A 70 5.55 -17.48 -3.76
C GLY A 70 5.57 -17.89 -2.29
N SER A 71 6.48 -18.77 -1.93
CA SER A 71 6.64 -19.19 -0.55
C SER A 71 7.23 -18.04 0.30
N VAL A 72 6.76 -17.90 1.52
CA VAL A 72 7.25 -16.88 2.47
C VAL A 72 8.77 -16.97 2.67
N LEU A 73 9.31 -18.18 2.71
CA LEU A 73 10.75 -18.40 2.91
C LEU A 73 11.57 -17.96 1.70
N ASP A 74 11.06 -18.19 0.49
CA ASP A 74 11.73 -17.76 -0.75
C ASP A 74 11.69 -16.25 -0.92
N ILE A 75 10.55 -15.62 -0.59
CA ILE A 75 10.38 -14.16 -0.59
C ILE A 75 11.33 -13.54 0.44
N ALA A 76 11.33 -14.05 1.68
CA ALA A 76 12.19 -13.55 2.74
C ALA A 76 13.68 -13.63 2.37
N LYS A 77 14.09 -14.69 1.67
CA LYS A 77 15.47 -14.86 1.19
C LYS A 77 15.78 -13.94 0.01
N ARG A 78 14.86 -13.83 -0.95
CA ARG A 78 15.04 -13.01 -2.17
C ARG A 78 15.22 -11.53 -1.84
N TYR A 79 14.46 -11.02 -0.91
CA TYR A 79 14.46 -9.61 -0.50
C TYR A 79 15.25 -9.33 0.78
N ASN A 80 16.03 -10.30 1.27
CA ASN A 80 16.83 -10.15 2.49
C ASN A 80 16.02 -9.60 3.69
N VAL A 81 14.79 -10.05 3.86
CA VAL A 81 13.87 -9.52 4.89
C VAL A 81 14.48 -9.52 6.29
N ARG A 82 15.42 -10.44 6.57
CA ARG A 82 16.12 -10.50 7.86
C ARG A 82 17.05 -9.33 8.13
N GLU A 83 17.47 -8.62 7.08
CA GLU A 83 18.35 -7.44 7.18
C GLU A 83 17.56 -6.13 7.25
N VAL A 84 16.25 -6.18 6.98
CA VAL A 84 15.36 -5.01 7.08
C VAL A 84 15.29 -4.59 8.55
N LYS A 85 15.50 -3.31 8.80
CA LYS A 85 15.47 -2.72 10.13
C LYS A 85 14.25 -1.83 10.27
N GLY A 86 13.54 -1.99 11.37
CA GLY A 86 12.36 -1.19 11.69
C GLY A 86 12.01 -1.32 13.16
N THR A 87 11.12 -0.47 13.64
CA THR A 87 10.60 -0.52 15.02
C THR A 87 9.48 -1.54 15.13
N HIS A 88 8.73 -1.75 14.07
CA HIS A 88 7.64 -2.71 13.98
C HIS A 88 7.40 -3.10 12.53
N ALA A 89 6.65 -4.17 12.33
CA ALA A 89 6.26 -4.65 11.00
C ALA A 89 4.89 -5.28 11.07
N ILE A 90 4.14 -5.17 9.97
CA ILE A 90 2.92 -5.94 9.73
C ILE A 90 3.15 -6.84 8.52
N GLY A 91 2.43 -7.95 8.45
CA GLY A 91 2.59 -8.88 7.33
C GLY A 91 1.39 -9.79 7.19
N HIS A 92 1.22 -10.31 5.99
CA HIS A 92 0.10 -11.17 5.64
C HIS A 92 0.52 -12.29 4.70
N THR A 93 0.03 -13.49 4.95
CA THR A 93 0.07 -14.60 3.99
C THR A 93 -1.33 -14.80 3.45
N ARG A 94 -1.55 -14.37 2.21
CA ARG A 94 -2.88 -14.37 1.63
C ARG A 94 -3.31 -15.76 1.18
N PHE A 95 -4.51 -16.14 1.58
CA PHE A 95 -5.26 -17.21 0.93
C PHE A 95 -6.35 -16.56 0.06
N SER A 96 -6.20 -16.65 -1.25
CA SER A 96 -7.16 -16.05 -2.17
C SER A 96 -8.36 -16.96 -2.40
N THR A 97 -9.56 -16.40 -2.28
CA THR A 97 -10.82 -17.11 -2.60
C THR A 97 -11.45 -16.62 -3.90
N GLU A 98 -11.41 -15.32 -4.18
CA GLU A 98 -12.15 -14.71 -5.29
C GLU A 98 -11.31 -13.81 -6.21
N SER A 99 -10.23 -13.22 -5.73
CA SER A 99 -9.38 -12.32 -6.51
C SER A 99 -8.08 -12.98 -6.98
N GLY A 100 -7.48 -12.41 -8.03
CA GLY A 100 -6.24 -12.91 -8.62
C GLY A 100 -5.10 -13.11 -7.61
N VAL A 101 -4.25 -14.11 -7.86
CA VAL A 101 -3.04 -14.35 -7.07
C VAL A 101 -1.89 -13.66 -7.79
N ASP A 102 -1.76 -12.37 -7.52
CA ASP A 102 -0.71 -11.52 -8.08
C ASP A 102 -0.24 -10.51 -7.02
N ARG A 103 0.79 -9.74 -7.34
CA ARG A 103 1.32 -8.71 -6.44
C ARG A 103 0.34 -7.58 -6.19
N TYR A 104 -0.44 -7.23 -7.18
CA TYR A 104 -1.37 -6.11 -7.13
C TYR A 104 -2.42 -6.29 -6.04
N HIS A 105 -2.96 -7.53 -5.97
CA HIS A 105 -3.96 -7.92 -4.99
C HIS A 105 -3.37 -8.47 -3.68
N ALA A 106 -2.03 -8.53 -3.56
CA ALA A 106 -1.39 -8.97 -2.32
C ALA A 106 -1.43 -7.88 -1.26
N HIS A 107 -1.61 -8.28 0.00
CA HIS A 107 -1.46 -7.38 1.14
C HIS A 107 0.02 -7.12 1.47
N PRO A 108 0.34 -5.99 2.11
CA PRO A 108 -0.55 -4.91 2.54
C PRO A 108 -1.05 -4.03 1.40
N PHE A 109 -2.15 -3.32 1.64
CA PHE A 109 -2.58 -2.17 0.84
C PHE A 109 -2.15 -0.88 1.52
N GLU A 110 -1.93 0.16 0.73
CA GLU A 110 -1.55 1.49 1.20
C GLU A 110 -2.28 2.59 0.41
N THR A 111 -2.16 3.81 0.85
CA THR A 111 -2.66 4.98 0.13
C THR A 111 -1.71 6.16 0.28
N TYR A 112 -1.69 7.05 -0.71
CA TYR A 112 -0.83 8.24 -0.79
C TYR A 112 -1.53 9.52 -0.31
N ILE A 113 -2.65 9.42 0.38
CA ILE A 113 -3.41 10.60 0.85
C ILE A 113 -2.82 11.13 2.14
N VAL A 114 -2.56 10.24 3.07
CA VAL A 114 -1.93 10.54 4.37
C VAL A 114 -0.60 9.80 4.41
N LYS A 115 0.38 10.39 5.08
CA LYS A 115 1.70 9.77 5.24
C LYS A 115 1.57 8.34 5.73
N ASP A 116 2.15 7.44 4.98
CA ASP A 116 2.49 6.07 5.34
C ASP A 116 1.46 5.34 6.23
N VAL A 117 0.35 4.99 5.63
CA VAL A 117 -0.66 4.11 6.23
C VAL A 117 -0.72 2.84 5.40
N SER A 118 -0.54 1.69 6.03
CA SER A 118 -0.70 0.40 5.38
C SER A 118 -1.59 -0.55 6.18
N VAL A 119 -2.31 -1.43 5.49
CA VAL A 119 -3.31 -2.33 6.10
C VAL A 119 -3.11 -3.75 5.60
N VAL A 120 -3.16 -4.69 6.52
CA VAL A 120 -3.39 -6.10 6.22
C VAL A 120 -4.73 -6.53 6.82
N HIS A 121 -5.51 -7.28 6.07
CA HIS A 121 -6.89 -7.61 6.40
C HIS A 121 -7.17 -9.10 6.18
N ASN A 122 -7.94 -9.68 7.06
CA ASN A 122 -8.52 -11.00 6.92
C ASN A 122 -10.01 -10.93 7.20
N GLY A 123 -10.83 -11.28 6.22
CA GLY A 123 -12.28 -11.18 6.30
C GLY A 123 -12.89 -10.64 5.01
N GLN A 124 -14.05 -10.04 5.13
CA GLN A 124 -14.78 -9.44 4.03
C GLN A 124 -15.62 -8.26 4.52
N ILE A 125 -15.45 -7.09 3.90
CA ILE A 125 -16.27 -5.90 4.15
C ILE A 125 -17.43 -5.92 3.16
N THR A 126 -18.62 -6.27 3.64
CA THR A 126 -19.78 -6.52 2.78
C THR A 126 -20.47 -5.27 2.28
N ASN A 127 -20.36 -4.16 3.00
CA ASN A 127 -20.89 -2.86 2.60
C ASN A 127 -19.85 -1.95 1.89
N TYR A 128 -18.81 -2.56 1.30
CA TYR A 128 -17.67 -1.82 0.79
C TYR A 128 -18.03 -0.75 -0.25
N TRP A 129 -19.07 -0.94 -1.07
CA TRP A 129 -19.56 0.07 -2.01
C TRP A 129 -20.11 1.32 -1.33
N ASN A 130 -20.77 1.16 -0.18
CA ASN A 130 -21.29 2.27 0.61
C ASN A 130 -20.15 3.14 1.18
N ILE A 131 -18.98 2.55 1.36
CA ILE A 131 -17.78 3.24 1.87
C ILE A 131 -16.97 3.82 0.70
N ARG A 132 -16.81 3.06 -0.38
CA ARG A 132 -16.03 3.45 -1.56
C ARG A 132 -16.61 4.67 -2.29
N ASP A 133 -17.89 4.64 -2.61
CA ASP A 133 -18.53 5.72 -3.38
C ASP A 133 -18.36 7.12 -2.77
N PRO A 134 -18.52 7.32 -1.43
CA PRO A 134 -18.23 8.61 -0.79
C PRO A 134 -16.75 9.01 -0.90
N LEU A 135 -15.82 8.05 -0.79
CA LEU A 135 -14.39 8.30 -0.89
C LEU A 135 -13.98 8.71 -2.30
N GLU A 136 -14.52 8.04 -3.33
CA GLU A 136 -14.29 8.43 -4.74
C GLU A 136 -14.78 9.85 -5.01
N ARG A 137 -15.95 10.23 -4.45
CA ARG A 137 -16.45 11.61 -4.54
C ARG A 137 -15.57 12.65 -3.85
N LYS A 138 -14.78 12.24 -2.85
CA LYS A 138 -13.75 13.08 -2.20
C LYS A 138 -12.43 13.13 -2.97
N GLY A 139 -12.30 12.35 -4.05
CA GLY A 139 -11.10 12.32 -4.90
C GLY A 139 -10.11 11.20 -4.57
N HIS A 140 -10.51 10.22 -3.78
CA HIS A 140 -9.73 9.00 -3.64
C HIS A 140 -9.74 8.22 -4.96
N VAL A 141 -8.59 7.70 -5.35
CA VAL A 141 -8.43 6.88 -6.56
C VAL A 141 -8.15 5.46 -6.11
N PHE A 142 -8.93 4.53 -6.59
CA PHE A 142 -8.81 3.11 -6.31
C PHE A 142 -8.25 2.39 -7.53
N GLU A 143 -7.32 1.51 -7.30
CA GLU A 143 -6.64 0.73 -8.34
C GLU A 143 -7.23 -0.67 -8.49
N THR A 144 -7.87 -1.18 -7.45
CA THR A 144 -8.48 -2.51 -7.43
C THR A 144 -9.94 -2.47 -6.97
N PHE A 145 -10.59 -3.63 -7.00
CA PHE A 145 -11.88 -3.85 -6.36
C PHE A 145 -11.72 -4.63 -5.04
N ASN A 146 -10.56 -4.55 -4.40
CA ASN A 146 -10.32 -5.21 -3.14
C ASN A 146 -10.91 -4.37 -1.98
N ASP A 147 -11.62 -5.01 -1.09
CA ASP A 147 -12.21 -4.37 0.08
C ASP A 147 -11.17 -3.82 1.06
N THR A 148 -9.99 -4.41 1.09
CA THR A 148 -8.87 -3.93 1.91
C THR A 148 -8.32 -2.59 1.41
N GLU A 149 -8.34 -2.36 0.10
CA GLU A 149 -8.00 -1.04 -0.46
C GLU A 149 -9.00 0.02 0.02
N CYS A 150 -10.29 -0.33 0.02
CA CYS A 150 -11.33 0.54 0.57
C CYS A 150 -11.09 0.87 2.05
N LEU A 151 -10.70 -0.13 2.84
CA LEU A 151 -10.38 0.03 4.25
C LEU A 151 -9.21 1.00 4.48
N VAL A 152 -8.11 0.87 3.74
CA VAL A 152 -6.97 1.76 3.93
C VAL A 152 -7.30 3.20 3.53
N HIS A 153 -8.08 3.40 2.47
CA HIS A 153 -8.56 4.74 2.08
C HIS A 153 -9.50 5.34 3.12
N TYR A 154 -10.39 4.54 3.71
CA TYR A 154 -11.29 4.98 4.78
C TYR A 154 -10.50 5.48 6.00
N ILE A 155 -9.55 4.70 6.48
CA ILE A 155 -8.73 5.10 7.63
C ILE A 155 -7.90 6.36 7.30
N ALA A 156 -7.30 6.41 6.11
CA ALA A 156 -6.54 7.58 5.69
C ALA A 156 -7.39 8.86 5.63
N ASP A 157 -8.63 8.77 5.13
CA ASP A 157 -9.59 9.91 5.12
C ASP A 157 -9.93 10.39 6.54
N LYS A 158 -10.12 9.46 7.48
CA LYS A 158 -10.34 9.81 8.88
C LYS A 158 -9.13 10.53 9.48
N LEU A 159 -7.92 10.00 9.28
CA LEU A 159 -6.69 10.62 9.76
C LEU A 159 -6.46 12.01 9.14
N ASP A 160 -6.73 12.18 7.84
CA ASP A 160 -6.61 13.47 7.14
C ASP A 160 -7.60 14.51 7.66
N THR A 161 -8.76 14.06 8.10
CA THR A 161 -9.80 14.93 8.70
C THR A 161 -9.59 15.18 10.21
N GLY A 162 -8.48 14.69 10.78
CA GLY A 162 -8.05 15.03 12.14
C GLY A 162 -8.41 14.02 13.22
N TYR A 163 -8.96 12.86 12.86
CA TYR A 163 -9.15 11.76 13.82
C TYR A 163 -7.79 11.20 14.26
N SER A 164 -7.70 10.79 15.51
CA SER A 164 -6.60 9.92 15.95
C SER A 164 -6.74 8.53 15.33
N LEU A 165 -5.67 7.73 15.36
CA LEU A 165 -5.72 6.36 14.88
C LEU A 165 -6.76 5.53 15.67
N GLU A 166 -6.83 5.72 16.99
CA GLU A 166 -7.80 5.04 17.86
C GLU A 166 -9.24 5.37 17.45
N GLU A 167 -9.57 6.65 17.32
CA GLU A 167 -10.91 7.09 16.88
C GLU A 167 -11.26 6.58 15.48
N ALA A 168 -10.29 6.56 14.55
CA ALA A 168 -10.51 6.03 13.20
C ALA A 168 -10.78 4.52 13.22
N LEU A 169 -10.11 3.77 14.09
CA LEU A 169 -10.34 2.34 14.28
C LEU A 169 -11.72 2.07 14.89
N GLU A 170 -12.10 2.77 15.96
CA GLU A 170 -13.42 2.65 16.59
C GLU A 170 -14.53 2.94 15.59
N GLN A 171 -14.40 4.04 14.84
CA GLN A 171 -15.40 4.42 13.84
C GLN A 171 -15.49 3.39 12.70
N SER A 172 -14.38 2.75 12.33
CA SER A 172 -14.40 1.74 11.29
C SER A 172 -15.20 0.49 11.69
N VAL A 173 -15.15 0.12 12.97
CA VAL A 173 -15.95 -1.01 13.48
C VAL A 173 -17.44 -0.71 13.47
N GLU A 174 -17.83 0.55 13.63
CA GLU A 174 -19.23 0.98 13.55
C GLU A 174 -19.72 1.11 12.09
N ASP A 175 -18.86 1.58 11.18
CA ASP A 175 -19.25 1.93 9.81
C ASP A 175 -19.14 0.73 8.83
N MET A 176 -18.39 -0.31 9.17
CA MET A 176 -18.14 -1.46 8.29
C MET A 176 -18.96 -2.67 8.68
N ASP A 177 -19.58 -3.29 7.69
CA ASP A 177 -20.35 -4.53 7.85
C ASP A 177 -19.55 -5.75 7.37
N GLY A 178 -19.76 -6.88 8.03
CA GLY A 178 -19.17 -8.18 7.67
C GLY A 178 -18.16 -8.68 8.69
N PRO A 179 -17.73 -9.92 8.57
CA PRO A 179 -16.70 -10.49 9.44
C PRO A 179 -15.32 -9.98 8.98
N PHE A 180 -14.63 -9.23 9.81
CA PHE A 180 -13.31 -8.71 9.49
C PHE A 180 -12.38 -8.66 10.71
N SER A 181 -11.11 -8.77 10.43
CA SER A 181 -10.05 -8.37 11.34
C SER A 181 -8.90 -7.79 10.52
N TYR A 182 -8.34 -6.67 10.98
CA TYR A 182 -7.25 -6.04 10.27
C TYR A 182 -6.20 -5.45 11.21
N ILE A 183 -5.01 -5.27 10.66
CA ILE A 183 -3.90 -4.61 11.33
C ILE A 183 -3.46 -3.45 10.46
N ILE A 184 -3.35 -2.27 11.07
CA ILE A 184 -2.82 -1.06 10.47
C ILE A 184 -1.40 -0.83 10.96
N GLY A 185 -0.50 -0.49 10.03
CA GLY A 185 0.81 0.06 10.30
C GLY A 185 0.85 1.55 9.96
N THR A 186 1.38 2.34 10.87
CA THR A 186 1.73 3.75 10.69
C THR A 186 3.15 3.98 11.19
N PRO A 187 3.84 5.07 10.84
CA PRO A 187 5.16 5.37 11.39
C PRO A 187 5.20 5.44 12.92
N ASN A 188 4.05 5.72 13.54
CA ASN A 188 3.94 5.93 15.00
C ASN A 188 3.51 4.66 15.77
N GLY A 189 3.13 3.59 15.07
CA GLY A 189 2.71 2.35 15.73
C GLY A 189 1.78 1.49 14.90
N ILE A 190 1.22 0.50 15.57
CA ILE A 190 0.30 -0.48 15.01
C ILE A 190 -1.06 -0.33 15.67
N GLY A 191 -2.12 -0.37 14.87
CA GLY A 191 -3.49 -0.47 15.31
C GLY A 191 -4.12 -1.80 14.90
N ILE A 192 -5.04 -2.31 15.69
CA ILE A 192 -5.77 -3.55 15.42
C ILE A 192 -7.25 -3.31 15.65
N ALA A 193 -8.08 -3.73 14.72
CA ALA A 193 -9.52 -3.76 14.90
C ALA A 193 -10.13 -5.06 14.39
N LYS A 194 -11.28 -5.39 14.96
CA LYS A 194 -12.04 -6.58 14.65
C LYS A 194 -13.52 -6.32 14.91
N ASP A 195 -14.41 -6.95 14.09
CA ASP A 195 -15.86 -7.07 14.29
C ASP A 195 -16.22 -7.81 15.60
#